data_5432b36d6d4973ed2956bc2be5456314
#
_entry.id   5432b36d6d4973ed2956bc2be5456314
#
_cell.length_a   1.000
_cell.length_b   1.000
_cell.length_c   1.000
_cell.angle_alpha   90.00
_cell.angle_beta   90.00
_cell.angle_gamma   90.00
#
_symmetry.space_group_name_H-M   'P 1'
#
loop_
_entity.id
_entity.type
_entity.pdbx_description
1 polymer ?
#
loop_
_entity_poly.entity_id
_entity_poly.type
_entity_poly.pdbx_seq_one_letter_code
_entity_poly.pdbx_strand_id
1 'polypeptide(L)'
;MQNTYTFEQFQKLNEVLSMAKECLKDFDNQNNFESRCQLRRTVGSLIEDLNLRNSSPHKRRIYYNWDILNEYSCKKQDVLFVIEALTGIKKDLFATFYDKIFISHSEKDYAIAKELISLLHGIGIKKPVNGLDGQIFCSSYDGYLIPLRENNTEYIKAQLDSTDNVLSLILYSKNYMNSAACLNEAGAIWIKDISFYPIILPDFSFEEIKGFLNPNITGFKINDKYKLNEFKDNLIKYFNLQELNYNIWEQDRDTFISRLNNINVANL
;
A
#
# COMPACT_ATOMS: atom_id res chain seq x y z
N MET A 1 -19.52 11.31 16.80
CA MET A 1 -19.11 9.89 16.85
C MET A 1 -18.55 9.57 15.48
N GLN A 2 -17.24 9.36 15.36
CA GLN A 2 -16.64 8.84 14.15
C GLN A 2 -17.11 7.38 14.01
N ASN A 3 -17.82 7.06 12.93
CA ASN A 3 -18.06 5.67 12.56
C ASN A 3 -16.69 5.04 12.27
N THR A 4 -16.19 4.24 13.19
CA THR A 4 -14.95 3.51 13.01
C THR A 4 -15.28 2.30 12.17
N TYR A 5 -14.90 2.33 10.88
CA TYR A 5 -15.05 1.20 9.98
C TYR A 5 -14.11 0.08 10.37
N THR A 6 -14.54 -1.17 10.12
CA THR A 6 -13.77 -2.37 10.49
C THR A 6 -12.87 -2.83 9.34
N PHE A 7 -11.86 -3.64 9.66
CA PHE A 7 -11.01 -4.27 8.64
C PHE A 7 -11.81 -5.27 7.77
N GLU A 8 -12.84 -5.93 8.31
CA GLU A 8 -13.74 -6.78 7.53
C GLU A 8 -14.48 -6.00 6.44
N GLN A 9 -14.98 -4.80 6.77
CA GLN A 9 -15.61 -3.90 5.81
C GLN A 9 -14.59 -3.43 4.74
N PHE A 10 -13.35 -3.19 5.13
CA PHE A 10 -12.26 -2.86 4.21
C PHE A 10 -11.97 -4.02 3.24
N GLN A 11 -11.90 -5.26 3.72
CA GLN A 11 -11.73 -6.43 2.87
C GLN A 11 -12.88 -6.61 1.89
N LYS A 12 -14.12 -6.46 2.36
CA LYS A 12 -15.31 -6.53 1.49
C LYS A 12 -15.28 -5.48 0.38
N LEU A 13 -14.86 -4.26 0.70
CA LEU A 13 -14.67 -3.21 -0.31
C LEU A 13 -13.60 -3.60 -1.35
N ASN A 14 -12.50 -4.22 -0.93
CA ASN A 14 -11.45 -4.70 -1.84
C ASN A 14 -11.96 -5.80 -2.79
N GLU A 15 -12.76 -6.73 -2.29
CA GLU A 15 -13.40 -7.77 -3.10
C GLU A 15 -14.31 -7.15 -4.17
N VAL A 16 -15.13 -6.18 -3.79
CA VAL A 16 -16.01 -5.47 -4.73
C VAL A 16 -15.22 -4.69 -5.77
N LEU A 17 -14.12 -4.05 -5.38
CA LEU A 17 -13.21 -3.36 -6.31
C LEU A 17 -12.57 -4.35 -7.29
N SER A 18 -12.15 -5.52 -6.83
CA SER A 18 -11.62 -6.58 -7.70
C SER A 18 -12.63 -7.05 -8.72
N MET A 19 -13.88 -7.32 -8.28
CA MET A 19 -14.99 -7.68 -9.18
C MET A 19 -15.26 -6.61 -10.22
N ALA A 20 -15.22 -5.33 -9.85
CA ALA A 20 -15.44 -4.22 -10.77
C ALA A 20 -14.33 -4.14 -11.84
N LYS A 21 -13.08 -4.36 -11.45
CA LYS A 21 -11.94 -4.41 -12.38
C LYS A 21 -12.03 -5.58 -13.37
N GLU A 22 -12.42 -6.76 -12.88
CA GLU A 22 -12.63 -7.93 -13.74
C GLU A 22 -13.77 -7.68 -14.72
N CYS A 23 -14.89 -7.14 -14.23
CA CYS A 23 -16.02 -6.74 -15.06
C CYS A 23 -15.59 -5.73 -16.15
N LEU A 24 -14.66 -4.83 -15.85
CA LEU A 24 -14.13 -3.87 -16.82
C LEU A 24 -13.24 -4.54 -17.88
N LYS A 25 -12.39 -5.50 -17.48
CA LYS A 25 -11.53 -6.26 -18.41
C LYS A 25 -12.36 -7.04 -19.42
N ASP A 26 -13.43 -7.68 -18.94
CA ASP A 26 -14.28 -8.53 -19.76
C ASP A 26 -15.46 -7.77 -20.40
N PHE A 27 -15.43 -6.43 -20.36
CA PHE A 27 -16.58 -5.62 -20.76
C PHE A 27 -17.04 -5.86 -22.21
N ASP A 28 -16.10 -6.12 -23.10
CA ASP A 28 -16.35 -6.33 -24.53
C ASP A 28 -16.80 -7.79 -24.86
N ASN A 29 -16.82 -8.69 -23.87
CA ASN A 29 -17.27 -10.07 -24.01
C ASN A 29 -18.80 -10.18 -23.91
N GLN A 30 -19.43 -11.05 -24.72
CA GLN A 30 -20.90 -11.23 -24.78
C GLN A 30 -21.53 -11.65 -23.45
N ASN A 31 -20.78 -12.27 -22.53
CA ASN A 31 -21.26 -12.75 -21.23
C ASN A 31 -21.13 -11.71 -20.08
N ASN A 32 -20.77 -10.48 -20.37
CA ASN A 32 -20.53 -9.47 -19.35
C ASN A 32 -21.79 -9.00 -18.60
N PHE A 33 -22.97 -9.23 -19.13
CA PHE A 33 -24.23 -8.80 -18.50
C PHE A 33 -24.42 -9.44 -17.11
N GLU A 34 -24.16 -10.75 -16.97
CA GLU A 34 -24.28 -11.44 -15.68
C GLU A 34 -23.26 -10.93 -14.66
N SER A 35 -22.02 -10.70 -15.08
CA SER A 35 -20.95 -10.12 -14.24
C SER A 35 -21.34 -8.72 -13.76
N ARG A 36 -21.94 -7.88 -14.60
CA ARG A 36 -22.44 -6.56 -14.22
C ARG A 36 -23.61 -6.62 -13.24
N CYS A 37 -24.55 -7.55 -13.45
CA CYS A 37 -25.65 -7.79 -12.51
C CYS A 37 -25.12 -8.26 -11.14
N GLN A 38 -24.11 -9.13 -11.12
CA GLN A 38 -23.45 -9.56 -9.90
C GLN A 38 -22.76 -8.38 -9.20
N LEU A 39 -21.97 -7.60 -9.92
CA LEU A 39 -21.31 -6.39 -9.40
C LEU A 39 -22.33 -5.43 -8.78
N ARG A 40 -23.44 -5.18 -9.45
CA ARG A 40 -24.50 -4.31 -8.93
C ARG A 40 -25.06 -4.79 -7.58
N ARG A 41 -25.35 -6.08 -7.44
CA ARG A 41 -25.86 -6.66 -6.18
C ARG A 41 -24.83 -6.50 -5.06
N THR A 42 -23.56 -6.78 -5.36
CA THR A 42 -22.48 -6.73 -4.37
C THR A 42 -22.18 -5.29 -3.94
N VAL A 43 -22.19 -4.34 -4.86
CA VAL A 43 -22.08 -2.89 -4.54
C VAL A 43 -23.24 -2.45 -3.65
N GLY A 44 -24.49 -2.89 -3.94
CA GLY A 44 -25.66 -2.58 -3.11
C GLY A 44 -25.50 -3.07 -1.68
N SER A 45 -25.10 -4.34 -1.49
CA SER A 45 -24.83 -4.92 -0.18
C SER A 45 -23.71 -4.17 0.57
N LEU A 46 -22.64 -3.75 -0.12
CA LEU A 46 -21.56 -2.99 0.47
C LEU A 46 -22.04 -1.61 0.97
N ILE A 47 -22.87 -0.91 0.20
CA ILE A 47 -23.40 0.40 0.59
C ILE A 47 -24.23 0.28 1.89
N GLU A 48 -25.04 -0.78 2.01
CA GLU A 48 -25.82 -1.07 3.22
C GLU A 48 -24.92 -1.37 4.40
N ASP A 49 -23.91 -2.23 4.24
CA ASP A 49 -22.96 -2.61 5.29
C ASP A 49 -22.14 -1.41 5.79
N LEU A 50 -21.77 -0.52 4.88
CA LEU A 50 -21.04 0.71 5.24
C LEU A 50 -21.95 1.76 5.87
N ASN A 51 -23.27 1.54 5.89
CA ASN A 51 -24.25 2.49 6.42
C ASN A 51 -24.01 3.93 5.95
N LEU A 52 -23.74 4.10 4.68
CA LEU A 52 -23.43 5.41 4.10
C LEU A 52 -24.66 6.32 4.20
N ARG A 53 -24.49 7.49 4.82
CA ARG A 53 -25.56 8.49 4.92
C ARG A 53 -25.98 8.97 3.52
N ASN A 54 -27.27 9.29 3.36
CA ASN A 54 -27.81 9.78 2.07
C ASN A 54 -27.12 11.07 1.58
N SER A 55 -26.57 11.88 2.50
CA SER A 55 -25.82 13.10 2.22
C SER A 55 -24.37 12.85 1.79
N SER A 56 -23.87 11.61 1.92
CA SER A 56 -22.48 11.29 1.58
C SER A 56 -22.24 11.52 0.07
N PRO A 57 -21.18 12.25 -0.30
CA PRO A 57 -20.77 12.40 -1.71
C PRO A 57 -20.52 11.07 -2.39
N HIS A 58 -19.99 10.08 -1.66
CA HIS A 58 -19.72 8.73 -2.15
C HIS A 58 -21.00 8.00 -2.52
N LYS A 59 -22.03 8.05 -1.65
CA LYS A 59 -23.31 7.42 -1.91
C LYS A 59 -23.95 7.98 -3.19
N ARG A 60 -23.94 9.32 -3.37
CA ARG A 60 -24.47 9.95 -4.58
C ARG A 60 -23.74 9.51 -5.85
N ARG A 61 -22.40 9.44 -5.81
CA ARG A 61 -21.60 9.00 -6.96
C ARG A 61 -21.90 7.56 -7.36
N ILE A 62 -22.05 6.65 -6.39
CA ILE A 62 -22.39 5.26 -6.67
C ILE A 62 -23.81 5.14 -7.20
N TYR A 63 -24.82 5.74 -6.56
CA TYR A 63 -26.20 5.63 -6.99
C TYR A 63 -26.46 6.15 -8.40
N TYR A 64 -25.73 7.18 -8.84
CA TYR A 64 -25.86 7.73 -10.19
C TYR A 64 -25.45 6.75 -11.29
N ASN A 65 -24.50 5.86 -11.00
CA ASN A 65 -23.93 4.95 -11.99
C ASN A 65 -24.28 3.48 -11.71
N TRP A 66 -24.76 3.19 -10.52
CA TRP A 66 -25.03 1.84 -10.06
C TRP A 66 -26.22 1.17 -10.76
N ASP A 67 -27.32 1.90 -10.94
CA ASP A 67 -28.52 1.35 -11.58
C ASP A 67 -28.28 0.99 -13.04
N ILE A 68 -27.43 1.74 -13.73
CA ILE A 68 -27.13 1.53 -15.15
C ILE A 68 -26.36 0.22 -15.40
N LEU A 69 -25.73 -0.37 -14.38
CA LEU A 69 -25.00 -1.64 -14.53
C LEU A 69 -25.89 -2.81 -15.00
N ASN A 70 -27.18 -2.76 -14.72
CA ASN A 70 -28.17 -3.77 -15.17
C ASN A 70 -28.74 -3.50 -16.56
N GLU A 71 -28.42 -2.37 -17.16
CA GLU A 71 -29.03 -1.99 -18.43
C GLU A 71 -28.19 -2.47 -19.60
N TYR A 72 -28.82 -2.76 -20.71
CA TYR A 72 -28.13 -3.03 -21.97
C TYR A 72 -27.38 -1.81 -22.51
N SER A 73 -27.81 -0.61 -22.10
CA SER A 73 -27.17 0.68 -22.43
C SER A 73 -25.89 0.95 -21.66
N CYS A 74 -25.54 0.13 -20.65
CA CYS A 74 -24.33 0.28 -19.84
C CYS A 74 -23.06 0.32 -20.71
N LYS A 75 -22.23 1.32 -20.46
CA LYS A 75 -20.96 1.53 -21.16
C LYS A 75 -19.79 1.21 -20.23
N LYS A 76 -18.64 0.94 -20.83
CA LYS A 76 -17.38 0.75 -20.12
C LYS A 76 -17.08 1.90 -19.14
N GLN A 77 -17.44 3.13 -19.53
CA GLN A 77 -17.29 4.31 -18.70
C GLN A 77 -18.10 4.26 -17.40
N ASP A 78 -19.27 3.61 -17.39
CA ASP A 78 -20.13 3.50 -16.21
C ASP A 78 -19.48 2.59 -15.16
N VAL A 79 -18.83 1.50 -15.59
CA VAL A 79 -18.04 0.63 -14.71
C VAL A 79 -16.81 1.38 -14.15
N LEU A 80 -16.15 2.20 -14.97
CA LEU A 80 -15.04 3.04 -14.51
C LEU A 80 -15.49 4.03 -13.41
N PHE A 81 -16.65 4.67 -13.57
CA PHE A 81 -17.20 5.55 -12.53
C PHE A 81 -17.50 4.83 -11.23
N VAL A 82 -17.96 3.56 -11.29
CA VAL A 82 -18.15 2.75 -10.08
C VAL A 82 -16.79 2.46 -9.40
N ILE A 83 -15.77 2.10 -10.18
CA ILE A 83 -14.41 1.87 -9.65
C ILE A 83 -13.87 3.14 -8.99
N GLU A 84 -13.99 4.29 -9.64
CA GLU A 84 -13.54 5.57 -9.08
C GLU A 84 -14.26 5.92 -7.78
N ALA A 85 -15.58 5.70 -7.72
CA ALA A 85 -16.37 5.98 -6.52
C ALA A 85 -15.99 5.05 -5.35
N LEU A 86 -15.81 3.74 -5.61
CA LEU A 86 -15.37 2.76 -4.60
C LEU A 86 -13.94 3.06 -4.12
N THR A 87 -13.05 3.47 -5.03
CA THR A 87 -11.69 3.89 -4.68
C THR A 87 -11.71 5.14 -3.79
N GLY A 88 -12.58 6.10 -4.07
CA GLY A 88 -12.77 7.27 -3.21
C GLY A 88 -13.28 6.89 -1.80
N ILE A 89 -14.24 5.95 -1.70
CA ILE A 89 -14.68 5.41 -0.41
C ILE A 89 -13.52 4.79 0.35
N LYS A 90 -12.72 3.97 -0.33
CA LYS A 90 -11.56 3.32 0.27
C LYS A 90 -10.59 4.34 0.86
N LYS A 91 -10.23 5.35 0.07
CA LYS A 91 -9.30 6.40 0.49
C LYS A 91 -9.83 7.22 1.67
N ASP A 92 -11.13 7.56 1.68
CA ASP A 92 -11.68 8.49 2.66
C ASP A 92 -12.13 7.80 3.96
N LEU A 93 -12.67 6.58 3.87
CA LEU A 93 -13.23 5.88 5.02
C LEU A 93 -12.29 4.87 5.66
N PHE A 94 -11.32 4.38 4.91
CA PHE A 94 -10.38 3.34 5.34
C PHE A 94 -8.91 3.80 5.26
N ALA A 95 -8.67 5.09 5.44
CA ALA A 95 -7.32 5.68 5.39
C ALA A 95 -6.33 5.09 6.40
N THR A 96 -6.81 4.39 7.43
CA THR A 96 -5.98 3.72 8.45
C THR A 96 -5.60 2.29 8.11
N PHE A 97 -6.17 1.71 7.04
CA PHE A 97 -5.84 0.36 6.59
C PHE A 97 -5.08 0.41 5.27
N TYR A 98 -4.12 -0.49 5.15
CA TYR A 98 -3.28 -0.58 3.95
C TYR A 98 -3.35 -1.98 3.34
N ASP A 99 -3.21 -2.04 2.01
CA ASP A 99 -3.15 -3.29 1.26
C ASP A 99 -1.71 -3.73 1.05
N LYS A 100 -0.83 -2.74 0.78
CA LYS A 100 0.55 -2.97 0.37
C LYS A 100 1.52 -2.02 1.04
N ILE A 101 2.76 -2.46 1.13
CA ILE A 101 3.93 -1.66 1.49
C ILE A 101 4.78 -1.47 0.24
N PHE A 102 5.10 -0.22 -0.07
CA PHE A 102 6.12 0.12 -1.05
C PHE A 102 7.41 0.50 -0.32
N ILE A 103 8.53 -0.15 -0.64
CA ILE A 103 9.83 0.18 -0.07
C ILE A 103 10.67 0.91 -1.12
N SER A 104 10.85 2.22 -0.93
CA SER A 104 11.73 3.06 -1.74
C SER A 104 13.09 3.18 -1.07
N HIS A 105 14.13 2.73 -1.77
CA HIS A 105 15.50 2.72 -1.28
C HIS A 105 16.50 2.84 -2.43
N SER A 106 17.72 3.25 -2.14
CA SER A 106 18.82 3.17 -3.11
C SER A 106 19.27 1.73 -3.29
N GLU A 107 19.60 1.32 -4.52
CA GLU A 107 20.16 0.01 -4.81
C GLU A 107 21.40 -0.31 -3.94
N LYS A 108 22.22 0.71 -3.63
CA LYS A 108 23.38 0.56 -2.75
C LYS A 108 23.03 0.20 -1.31
N ASP A 109 21.78 0.47 -0.89
CA ASP A 109 21.26 0.16 0.44
C ASP A 109 20.45 -1.15 0.47
N TYR A 110 20.53 -1.95 -0.58
CA TYR A 110 19.80 -3.21 -0.76
C TYR A 110 19.92 -4.17 0.43
N ALA A 111 21.14 -4.31 0.99
CA ALA A 111 21.35 -5.20 2.12
C ALA A 111 20.48 -4.82 3.35
N ILE A 112 20.35 -3.53 3.62
CA ILE A 112 19.49 -3.02 4.70
C ILE A 112 18.01 -3.21 4.36
N ALA A 113 17.60 -2.92 3.12
CA ALA A 113 16.24 -3.13 2.67
C ALA A 113 15.82 -4.61 2.79
N LYS A 114 16.72 -5.55 2.49
CA LYS A 114 16.53 -6.99 2.65
C LYS A 114 16.25 -7.40 4.09
N GLU A 115 17.03 -6.88 5.04
CA GLU A 115 16.80 -7.16 6.47
C GLU A 115 15.48 -6.57 6.94
N LEU A 116 15.12 -5.36 6.49
CA LEU A 116 13.81 -4.78 6.80
C LEU A 116 12.65 -5.62 6.25
N ILE A 117 12.73 -6.11 5.02
CA ILE A 117 11.73 -7.00 4.43
C ILE A 117 11.58 -8.29 5.27
N SER A 118 12.71 -8.85 5.71
CA SER A 118 12.70 -10.03 6.58
C SER A 118 11.99 -9.75 7.91
N LEU A 119 12.25 -8.59 8.53
CA LEU A 119 11.58 -8.16 9.76
C LEU A 119 10.07 -7.97 9.53
N LEU A 120 9.65 -7.33 8.42
CA LEU A 120 8.24 -7.13 8.07
C LEU A 120 7.51 -8.46 7.93
N HIS A 121 8.14 -9.45 7.32
CA HIS A 121 7.56 -10.79 7.23
C HIS A 121 7.49 -11.48 8.61
N GLY A 122 8.44 -11.23 9.50
CA GLY A 122 8.40 -11.67 10.90
C GLY A 122 7.21 -11.07 11.66
N ILE A 123 6.87 -9.80 11.38
CA ILE A 123 5.68 -9.13 11.93
C ILE A 123 4.37 -9.74 11.40
N GLY A 124 4.38 -10.39 10.25
CA GLY A 124 3.19 -11.02 9.65
C GLY A 124 2.76 -10.43 8.31
N ILE A 125 3.53 -9.47 7.75
CA ILE A 125 3.25 -8.97 6.40
C ILE A 125 3.42 -10.11 5.40
N LYS A 126 2.41 -10.30 4.55
CA LYS A 126 2.27 -11.47 3.67
C LYS A 126 3.40 -11.55 2.63
N LYS A 127 4.03 -12.73 2.57
CA LYS A 127 5.01 -13.06 1.51
C LYS A 127 4.28 -13.38 0.20
N PRO A 128 4.91 -13.10 -0.96
CA PRO A 128 4.37 -13.60 -2.21
C PRO A 128 4.45 -15.13 -2.26
N VAL A 129 3.42 -15.74 -2.82
CA VAL A 129 3.40 -17.17 -3.14
C VAL A 129 3.52 -17.30 -4.66
N ASN A 130 4.57 -17.96 -5.14
CA ASN A 130 4.86 -18.09 -6.57
C ASN A 130 4.93 -16.73 -7.32
N GLY A 131 5.44 -15.69 -6.65
CA GLY A 131 5.57 -14.34 -7.23
C GLY A 131 4.27 -13.54 -7.29
N LEU A 132 3.17 -14.07 -6.72
CA LEU A 132 1.85 -13.43 -6.70
C LEU A 132 1.41 -13.11 -5.27
N ASP A 133 0.56 -12.09 -5.12
CA ASP A 133 -0.19 -11.76 -3.88
C ASP A 133 0.65 -11.39 -2.64
N GLY A 134 1.89 -10.96 -2.79
CA GLY A 134 2.66 -10.36 -1.70
C GLY A 134 2.14 -8.98 -1.32
N GLN A 135 2.28 -8.61 -0.05
CA GLN A 135 1.93 -7.27 0.44
C GLN A 135 3.10 -6.28 0.37
N ILE A 136 4.29 -6.71 -0.03
CA ILE A 136 5.45 -5.82 -0.18
C ILE A 136 5.76 -5.67 -1.66
N PHE A 137 6.05 -4.43 -2.08
CA PHE A 137 6.66 -4.11 -3.34
C PHE A 137 8.01 -3.42 -3.11
N CYS A 138 9.06 -4.00 -3.70
CA CYS A 138 10.43 -3.50 -3.61
C CYS A 138 11.14 -3.84 -4.92
N SER A 139 11.45 -2.84 -5.75
CA SER A 139 11.91 -3.04 -7.13
C SER A 139 13.24 -3.77 -7.28
N SER A 140 14.06 -3.81 -6.24
CA SER A 140 15.39 -4.43 -6.26
C SER A 140 15.48 -5.74 -5.47
N TYR A 141 14.37 -6.26 -4.92
CA TYR A 141 14.40 -7.48 -4.12
C TYR A 141 14.00 -8.70 -4.94
N ASP A 142 14.81 -9.77 -4.90
CA ASP A 142 14.53 -11.03 -5.56
C ASP A 142 13.18 -11.61 -5.13
N GLY A 143 12.32 -11.95 -6.12
CA GLY A 143 10.94 -12.40 -5.87
C GLY A 143 9.88 -11.29 -5.88
N TYR A 144 10.31 -10.03 -5.92
CA TYR A 144 9.46 -8.83 -6.08
C TYR A 144 9.89 -8.02 -7.29
N LEU A 145 10.72 -8.64 -8.14
CA LEU A 145 11.31 -8.00 -9.31
C LEU A 145 10.25 -7.57 -10.31
N ILE A 146 10.53 -6.46 -10.95
CA ILE A 146 9.78 -5.99 -12.11
C ILE A 146 9.93 -7.05 -13.22
N PRO A 147 8.82 -7.47 -13.87
CA PRO A 147 8.87 -8.45 -14.94
C PRO A 147 9.84 -8.04 -16.05
N LEU A 148 10.55 -9.03 -16.63
CA LEU A 148 11.46 -8.79 -17.76
C LEU A 148 10.72 -8.08 -18.90
N ARG A 149 11.34 -7.05 -19.48
CA ARG A 149 10.84 -6.17 -20.56
C ARG A 149 9.84 -5.11 -20.12
N GLU A 150 9.48 -4.99 -18.84
CA GLU A 150 8.72 -3.86 -18.39
C GLU A 150 9.62 -2.66 -18.05
N ASN A 151 9.11 -1.47 -18.29
CA ASN A 151 9.77 -0.23 -17.90
C ASN A 151 9.64 -0.06 -16.40
N ASN A 152 10.75 0.00 -15.67
CA ASN A 152 10.78 0.13 -14.22
C ASN A 152 9.93 1.31 -13.73
N THR A 153 10.04 2.46 -14.38
CA THR A 153 9.30 3.66 -14.01
C THR A 153 7.80 3.50 -14.22
N GLU A 154 7.38 2.90 -15.33
CA GLU A 154 5.97 2.64 -15.62
C GLU A 154 5.37 1.60 -14.68
N TYR A 155 6.13 0.56 -14.34
CA TYR A 155 5.71 -0.44 -13.38
C TYR A 155 5.51 0.13 -11.97
N ILE A 156 6.49 0.89 -11.47
CA ILE A 156 6.37 1.59 -10.17
C ILE A 156 5.18 2.54 -10.19
N LYS A 157 5.02 3.31 -11.26
CA LYS A 157 3.87 4.19 -11.44
C LYS A 157 2.55 3.44 -11.37
N ALA A 158 2.44 2.30 -12.07
CA ALA A 158 1.25 1.47 -12.05
C ALA A 158 0.94 0.91 -10.65
N GLN A 159 1.96 0.53 -9.87
CA GLN A 159 1.78 0.12 -8.47
C GLN A 159 1.27 1.26 -7.59
N LEU A 160 1.80 2.47 -7.77
CA LEU A 160 1.37 3.67 -7.04
C LEU A 160 0.02 4.24 -7.56
N ASP A 161 -0.37 3.94 -8.79
CA ASP A 161 -1.66 4.29 -9.41
C ASP A 161 -2.74 3.24 -9.17
N SER A 162 -2.39 2.14 -8.52
CA SER A 162 -3.36 1.09 -8.20
C SER A 162 -4.45 1.62 -7.25
N THR A 163 -5.57 0.90 -7.18
CA THR A 163 -6.64 1.22 -6.21
C THR A 163 -6.30 0.76 -4.80
N ASP A 164 -5.09 0.21 -4.60
CA ASP A 164 -4.63 -0.26 -3.30
C ASP A 164 -4.25 0.93 -2.42
N ASN A 165 -4.55 0.84 -1.12
CA ASN A 165 -3.98 1.75 -0.15
C ASN A 165 -2.54 1.35 0.11
N VAL A 166 -1.60 2.15 -0.34
CA VAL A 166 -0.17 1.89 -0.23
C VAL A 166 0.43 2.67 0.93
N LEU A 167 1.18 1.98 1.80
CA LEU A 167 2.05 2.58 2.79
C LEU A 167 3.48 2.57 2.24
N SER A 168 4.08 3.74 2.06
CA SER A 168 5.46 3.82 1.61
C SER A 168 6.45 3.84 2.78
N LEU A 169 7.51 3.04 2.70
CA LEU A 169 8.67 3.10 3.59
C LEU A 169 9.82 3.69 2.78
N ILE A 170 10.27 4.88 3.13
CA ILE A 170 11.36 5.57 2.43
C ILE A 170 12.62 5.46 3.27
N LEU A 171 13.61 4.73 2.75
CA LEU A 171 14.89 4.49 3.42
C LEU A 171 15.88 5.61 3.07
N TYR A 172 15.94 6.64 3.91
CA TYR A 172 16.82 7.78 3.71
C TYR A 172 18.27 7.48 4.07
N SER A 173 19.14 7.73 3.11
CA SER A 173 20.60 7.61 3.21
C SER A 173 21.30 8.64 2.32
N LYS A 174 22.61 8.76 2.42
CA LYS A 174 23.42 9.51 1.44
C LYS A 174 23.25 8.96 0.02
N ASN A 175 23.16 7.64 -0.13
CA ASN A 175 22.94 6.98 -1.41
C ASN A 175 21.57 7.36 -2.00
N TYR A 176 20.52 7.36 -1.17
CA TYR A 176 19.18 7.77 -1.55
C TYR A 176 19.14 9.21 -2.06
N MET A 177 19.73 10.14 -1.31
CA MET A 177 19.78 11.57 -1.66
C MET A 177 20.58 11.85 -2.93
N ASN A 178 21.51 10.96 -3.31
CA ASN A 178 22.31 11.07 -4.53
C ASN A 178 21.70 10.29 -5.72
N SER A 179 20.55 9.65 -5.56
CA SER A 179 19.87 8.89 -6.62
C SER A 179 18.71 9.69 -7.22
N ALA A 180 18.83 10.09 -8.47
CA ALA A 180 17.74 10.76 -9.19
C ALA A 180 16.46 9.91 -9.25
N ALA A 181 16.59 8.59 -9.39
CA ALA A 181 15.46 7.66 -9.38
C ALA A 181 14.71 7.70 -8.04
N CYS A 182 15.44 7.60 -6.92
CA CYS A 182 14.86 7.65 -5.58
C CYS A 182 14.16 9.00 -5.31
N LEU A 183 14.76 10.11 -5.73
CA LEU A 183 14.15 11.43 -5.57
C LEU A 183 12.86 11.58 -6.42
N ASN A 184 12.82 10.99 -7.61
CA ASN A 184 11.61 10.94 -8.44
C ASN A 184 10.50 10.11 -7.79
N GLU A 185 10.84 8.95 -7.20
CA GLU A 185 9.90 8.13 -6.44
C GLU A 185 9.33 8.90 -5.24
N ALA A 186 10.19 9.55 -4.47
CA ALA A 186 9.78 10.39 -3.35
C ALA A 186 8.84 11.52 -3.79
N GLY A 187 9.14 12.17 -4.91
CA GLY A 187 8.27 13.17 -5.52
C GLY A 187 6.91 12.61 -5.95
N ALA A 188 6.88 11.40 -6.51
CA ALA A 188 5.65 10.72 -6.89
C ALA A 188 4.79 10.38 -5.66
N ILE A 189 5.39 9.87 -4.59
CA ILE A 189 4.73 9.58 -3.31
C ILE A 189 4.08 10.86 -2.77
N TRP A 190 4.82 11.97 -2.76
CA TRP A 190 4.32 13.25 -2.28
C TRP A 190 3.17 13.81 -3.13
N ILE A 191 3.31 13.84 -4.47
CA ILE A 191 2.28 14.37 -5.38
C ILE A 191 0.97 13.56 -5.28
N LYS A 192 1.08 12.24 -5.07
CA LYS A 192 -0.07 11.34 -4.96
C LYS A 192 -0.67 11.29 -3.55
N ASP A 193 -0.13 12.05 -2.61
CA ASP A 193 -0.57 12.06 -1.21
C ASP A 193 -0.58 10.64 -0.59
N ILE A 194 0.45 9.86 -0.92
CA ILE A 194 0.62 8.50 -0.37
C ILE A 194 1.23 8.61 1.01
N SER A 195 0.63 7.93 1.98
CA SER A 195 1.16 7.86 3.35
C SER A 195 2.53 7.20 3.37
N PHE A 196 3.47 7.76 4.14
CA PHE A 196 4.81 7.21 4.21
C PHE A 196 5.46 7.32 5.59
N TYR A 197 6.39 6.43 5.87
CA TYR A 197 7.33 6.49 6.99
C TYR A 197 8.72 6.90 6.50
N PRO A 198 9.27 8.04 6.95
CA PRO A 198 10.68 8.33 6.80
C PRO A 198 11.50 7.45 7.74
N ILE A 199 12.32 6.56 7.18
CA ILE A 199 13.19 5.67 7.93
C ILE A 199 14.62 6.10 7.64
N ILE A 200 15.34 6.55 8.67
CA ILE A 200 16.70 7.05 8.55
C ILE A 200 17.68 5.90 8.73
N LEU A 201 18.53 5.67 7.73
CA LEU A 201 19.57 4.67 7.80
C LEU A 201 20.74 5.13 8.69
N PRO A 202 21.57 4.22 9.20
CA PRO A 202 22.77 4.58 9.95
C PRO A 202 23.65 5.57 9.16
N ASP A 203 24.34 6.45 9.85
CA ASP A 203 25.23 7.49 9.28
C ASP A 203 24.52 8.56 8.42
N PHE A 204 23.21 8.69 8.57
CA PHE A 204 22.40 9.75 7.97
C PHE A 204 21.53 10.43 9.03
N SER A 205 21.17 11.69 8.82
CA SER A 205 20.36 12.45 9.76
C SER A 205 19.16 13.13 9.07
N PHE A 206 18.15 13.51 9.85
CA PHE A 206 16.96 14.18 9.32
C PHE A 206 17.28 15.53 8.66
N GLU A 207 18.29 16.23 9.13
CA GLU A 207 18.72 17.54 8.63
C GLU A 207 19.35 17.44 7.23
N GLU A 208 19.81 16.26 6.84
CA GLU A 208 20.40 15.99 5.53
C GLU A 208 19.34 15.69 4.44
N ILE A 209 18.06 15.52 4.83
CA ILE A 209 16.97 15.30 3.87
C ILE A 209 16.76 16.58 3.06
N LYS A 210 16.85 16.46 1.74
CA LYS A 210 16.61 17.55 0.79
C LYS A 210 15.35 17.27 -0.01
N GLY A 211 14.67 18.36 -0.45
CA GLY A 211 13.55 18.26 -1.36
C GLY A 211 12.18 18.48 -0.70
N PHE A 212 11.13 17.97 -1.32
CA PHE A 212 9.73 18.27 -1.01
C PHE A 212 9.17 17.49 0.19
N LEU A 213 9.93 16.57 0.75
CA LEU A 213 9.46 15.72 1.82
C LEU A 213 9.29 16.56 3.08
N ASN A 214 8.06 16.60 3.56
CA ASN A 214 7.65 17.43 4.66
C ASN A 214 8.50 17.13 5.91
N PRO A 215 9.33 18.06 6.41
CA PRO A 215 10.14 17.87 7.61
C PRO A 215 9.30 17.67 8.87
N ASN A 216 7.98 17.93 8.79
CA ASN A 216 7.05 17.76 9.92
C ASN A 216 6.55 16.31 10.08
N ILE A 217 6.85 15.39 9.14
CA ILE A 217 6.49 13.99 9.33
C ILE A 217 7.51 13.33 10.24
N THR A 218 7.02 12.79 11.34
CA THR A 218 7.87 12.10 12.31
C THR A 218 8.38 10.78 11.73
N GLY A 219 9.68 10.73 11.42
CA GLY A 219 10.37 9.52 11.04
C GLY A 219 11.15 8.92 12.21
N PHE A 220 11.91 7.86 11.95
CA PHE A 220 12.74 7.23 12.96
C PHE A 220 14.04 6.63 12.39
N LYS A 221 15.04 6.47 13.26
CA LYS A 221 16.26 5.73 12.90
C LYS A 221 15.98 4.24 12.89
N ILE A 222 16.39 3.55 11.82
CA ILE A 222 16.09 2.13 11.60
C ILE A 222 16.59 1.21 12.73
N ASN A 223 17.56 1.66 13.53
CA ASN A 223 18.12 0.93 14.66
C ASN A 223 17.59 1.41 16.04
N ASP A 224 16.58 2.27 16.08
CA ASP A 224 15.95 2.70 17.33
C ASP A 224 14.95 1.65 17.82
N LYS A 225 15.30 0.95 18.91
CA LYS A 225 14.49 -0.13 19.51
C LYS A 225 13.08 0.31 19.89
N TYR A 226 12.93 1.51 20.45
CA TYR A 226 11.64 2.00 20.92
C TYR A 226 10.73 2.36 19.74
N LYS A 227 11.31 2.98 18.72
CA LYS A 227 10.58 3.33 17.50
C LYS A 227 10.23 2.11 16.67
N LEU A 228 11.04 1.06 16.67
CA LEU A 228 10.69 -0.22 16.05
C LEU A 228 9.51 -0.89 16.73
N ASN A 229 9.37 -0.77 18.06
CA ASN A 229 8.19 -1.27 18.77
C ASN A 229 6.93 -0.51 18.33
N GLU A 230 6.97 0.82 18.32
CA GLU A 230 5.88 1.67 17.86
C GLU A 230 5.51 1.37 16.40
N PHE A 231 6.51 1.21 15.54
CA PHE A 231 6.34 0.87 14.13
C PHE A 231 5.64 -0.49 13.96
N LYS A 232 6.09 -1.53 14.69
CA LYS A 232 5.44 -2.85 14.73
C LYS A 232 3.97 -2.74 15.15
N ASP A 233 3.67 -2.01 16.25
CA ASP A 233 2.31 -1.86 16.77
C ASP A 233 1.40 -1.16 15.74
N ASN A 234 1.93 -0.17 15.02
CA ASN A 234 1.21 0.49 13.95
C ASN A 234 0.93 -0.46 12.77
N LEU A 235 1.93 -1.25 12.35
CA LEU A 235 1.74 -2.22 11.26
C LEU A 235 0.70 -3.29 11.62
N ILE A 236 0.69 -3.78 12.86
CA ILE A 236 -0.34 -4.72 13.34
C ILE A 236 -1.74 -4.13 13.15
N LYS A 237 -1.94 -2.86 13.51
CA LYS A 237 -3.23 -2.18 13.33
C LYS A 237 -3.56 -1.93 11.86
N TYR A 238 -2.60 -1.45 11.08
CA TYR A 238 -2.81 -1.06 9.69
C TYR A 238 -3.11 -2.23 8.76
N PHE A 239 -2.55 -3.39 9.05
CA PHE A 239 -2.72 -4.62 8.26
C PHE A 239 -3.57 -5.67 8.98
N ASN A 240 -4.13 -5.33 10.15
CA ASN A 240 -4.91 -6.24 10.99
C ASN A 240 -4.21 -7.58 11.23
N LEU A 241 -2.95 -7.51 11.63
CA LEU A 241 -2.13 -8.69 11.89
C LEU A 241 -2.41 -9.25 13.29
N GLN A 242 -2.01 -10.49 13.50
CA GLN A 242 -2.03 -11.09 14.84
C GLN A 242 -0.95 -10.45 15.72
N GLU A 243 -1.29 -10.23 16.99
CA GLU A 243 -0.31 -9.80 17.98
C GLU A 243 0.80 -10.84 18.11
N LEU A 244 2.04 -10.34 18.11
CA LEU A 244 3.22 -11.19 18.30
C LEU A 244 3.47 -11.45 19.78
N ASN A 245 3.98 -12.66 20.09
CA ASN A 245 4.53 -12.89 21.40
C ASN A 245 5.69 -11.91 21.67
N TYR A 246 5.64 -11.26 22.83
CA TYR A 246 6.58 -10.22 23.20
C TYR A 246 8.06 -10.68 23.13
N ASN A 247 8.35 -11.88 23.64
CA ASN A 247 9.73 -12.40 23.66
C ASN A 247 10.23 -12.71 22.24
N ILE A 248 9.36 -13.23 21.37
CA ILE A 248 9.70 -13.52 19.97
C ILE A 248 10.01 -12.20 19.25
N TRP A 249 9.14 -11.20 19.42
CA TRP A 249 9.37 -9.89 18.83
C TRP A 249 10.68 -9.25 19.29
N GLU A 250 10.99 -9.27 20.59
CA GLU A 250 12.23 -8.71 21.10
C GLU A 250 13.47 -9.39 20.50
N GLN A 251 13.44 -10.72 20.38
CA GLN A 251 14.51 -11.49 19.77
C GLN A 251 14.69 -11.13 18.27
N ASP A 252 13.59 -11.05 17.52
CA ASP A 252 13.60 -10.72 16.08
C ASP A 252 14.13 -9.29 15.86
N ARG A 253 13.62 -8.32 16.64
CA ARG A 253 14.05 -6.93 16.59
C ARG A 253 15.56 -6.79 16.92
N ASP A 254 16.02 -7.42 17.99
CA ASP A 254 17.42 -7.31 18.42
C ASP A 254 18.37 -8.04 17.46
N THR A 255 17.92 -9.14 16.87
CA THR A 255 18.61 -9.83 15.76
C THR A 255 18.72 -8.93 14.54
N PHE A 256 17.62 -8.27 14.15
CA PHE A 256 17.60 -7.30 13.07
C PHE A 256 18.61 -6.17 13.28
N ILE A 257 18.60 -5.53 14.44
CA ILE A 257 19.55 -4.44 14.78
C ILE A 257 21.01 -4.94 14.72
N SER A 258 21.27 -6.14 15.24
CA SER A 258 22.61 -6.73 15.18
C SER A 258 23.08 -6.94 13.73
N ARG A 259 22.22 -7.42 12.83
CA ARG A 259 22.53 -7.59 11.41
C ARG A 259 22.80 -6.27 10.70
N LEU A 260 22.02 -5.21 11.02
CA LEU A 260 22.27 -3.88 10.49
C LEU A 260 23.67 -3.35 10.88
N ASN A 261 24.07 -3.54 12.12
CA ASN A 261 25.39 -3.13 12.59
C ASN A 261 26.51 -3.85 11.83
N ASN A 262 26.35 -5.14 11.53
CA ASN A 262 27.33 -5.91 10.75
C ASN A 262 27.43 -5.45 9.28
N ILE A 263 26.31 -5.04 8.67
CA ILE A 263 26.31 -4.48 7.30
C ILE A 263 27.10 -3.17 7.25
N ASN A 264 26.94 -2.30 8.24
CA ASN A 264 27.64 -1.01 8.28
C ASN A 264 29.16 -1.18 8.47
N VAL A 265 29.58 -2.15 9.27
CA VAL A 265 31.02 -2.44 9.47
C VAL A 265 31.67 -3.01 8.21
N ALA A 266 30.94 -3.77 7.40
CA ALA A 266 31.46 -4.35 6.16
C ALA A 266 31.60 -3.32 5.00
N ASN A 267 30.98 -2.14 5.13
CA ASN A 267 31.02 -1.06 4.13
C ASN A 267 32.01 0.06 4.49
N LEU A 268 32.72 -0.07 5.63
CA LEU A 268 33.82 0.79 6.05
C LEU A 268 35.18 0.17 5.66
#